data_58bb5c087e38eb8814aa332856932e0f
#
_entry.id   58bb5c087e38eb8814aa332856932e0f
#
_cell.length_a   1.000
_cell.length_b   1.000
_cell.length_c   1.000
_cell.angle_alpha   90.00
_cell.angle_beta   90.00
_cell.angle_gamma   90.00
#
_symmetry.space_group_name_H-M   'P 1'
#
loop_
_entity.id
_entity.type
_entity.pdbx_description
1 polymer ?
#
loop_
_entity_poly.entity_id
_entity_poly.type
_entity_poly.pdbx_seq_one_letter_code
_entity_poly.pdbx_strand_id
1 'polypeptide(L)'
;LHTIKKWVPDEPVIHIDDSDVVKPDGYKFEALGIVRDGSESTSTKNVYKKGYHVTEACVLTSSNHPVSIFSRIHSSSERDYKSANTITFQAMEQGAALFKKATFAMDRGYDDNKMFLKMDELGQDYVIRLKSNRKLLYHNKWTMAIELRNRRKGKVKTNVFYKGKDHEAYLSHVKVQITASRKDIYLVLVYGITEHPMMLATNKEIKSKEDVIRVARTYFSRWKIEEYFRCKKQMFQFENFRVRKLVSINALNFYITLCMAFLAMISMESETNALKVSIIKSANPTKEKVFFCYYRLAKGISGILCTGQAFL
;
A
#
# COMPACT_ATOMS: atom_id res chain seq x y z
N LEU A 1 -13.66 -3.70 -12.22
CA LEU A 1 -13.46 -4.75 -11.18
C LEU A 1 -13.95 -6.13 -11.60
N HIS A 2 -15.12 -6.28 -12.23
CA HIS A 2 -15.59 -7.59 -12.70
C HIS A 2 -14.54 -8.32 -13.56
N THR A 3 -13.89 -7.59 -14.47
CA THR A 3 -12.87 -8.14 -15.37
C THR A 3 -11.62 -8.62 -14.64
N ILE A 4 -11.27 -7.99 -13.53
CA ILE A 4 -10.05 -8.30 -12.75
C ILE A 4 -10.32 -9.36 -11.67
N LYS A 5 -11.57 -9.52 -11.26
CA LYS A 5 -11.95 -10.43 -10.16
C LYS A 5 -11.48 -11.87 -10.37
N LYS A 6 -11.43 -12.35 -11.61
CA LYS A 6 -10.92 -13.70 -11.96
C LYS A 6 -9.44 -13.93 -11.62
N TRP A 7 -8.66 -12.85 -11.42
CA TRP A 7 -7.24 -12.92 -11.05
C TRP A 7 -6.97 -12.60 -9.58
N VAL A 8 -8.03 -12.29 -8.82
CA VAL A 8 -7.91 -11.98 -7.41
C VAL A 8 -8.28 -13.20 -6.58
N PRO A 9 -7.47 -13.62 -5.60
CA PRO A 9 -7.80 -14.71 -4.70
C PRO A 9 -9.11 -14.47 -3.93
N ASP A 10 -9.77 -15.54 -3.46
CA ASP A 10 -11.01 -15.43 -2.66
C ASP A 10 -10.78 -14.65 -1.36
N GLU A 11 -9.63 -14.82 -0.73
CA GLU A 11 -9.17 -14.07 0.45
C GLU A 11 -7.94 -13.21 0.08
N PRO A 12 -8.14 -12.07 -0.58
CA PRO A 12 -7.03 -11.29 -1.09
C PRO A 12 -6.33 -10.49 0.01
N VAL A 13 -5.12 -10.04 -0.32
CA VAL A 13 -4.42 -9.00 0.43
C VAL A 13 -4.77 -7.64 -0.16
N ILE A 14 -5.19 -6.71 0.70
CA ILE A 14 -5.45 -5.31 0.36
C ILE A 14 -4.44 -4.44 1.08
N HIS A 15 -3.66 -3.67 0.34
CA HIS A 15 -2.77 -2.67 0.91
C HIS A 15 -3.47 -1.32 0.95
N ILE A 16 -3.39 -0.61 2.08
CA ILE A 16 -3.79 0.79 2.19
C ILE A 16 -2.54 1.60 2.52
N ASP A 17 -2.36 2.68 1.79
CA ASP A 17 -1.26 3.62 2.03
C ASP A 17 -1.65 5.02 1.54
N ASP A 18 -0.98 6.03 2.09
CA ASP A 18 -1.15 7.43 1.70
C ASP A 18 0.09 7.92 0.96
N SER A 19 -0.13 8.85 0.05
CA SER A 19 0.92 9.62 -0.62
C SER A 19 0.52 11.08 -0.68
N ASP A 20 1.48 11.95 -0.96
CA ASP A 20 1.25 13.38 -1.09
C ASP A 20 1.44 13.84 -2.52
N VAL A 21 0.67 14.86 -2.94
CA VAL A 21 0.84 15.63 -4.16
C VAL A 21 1.19 17.05 -3.77
N VAL A 22 2.46 17.43 -3.95
CA VAL A 22 2.96 18.75 -3.58
C VAL A 22 2.67 19.77 -4.68
N LYS A 23 2.12 20.94 -4.31
CA LYS A 23 1.76 22.06 -5.17
C LYS A 23 2.24 23.39 -4.56
N PRO A 24 3.56 23.64 -4.46
CA PRO A 24 4.09 24.77 -3.69
C PRO A 24 3.57 26.12 -4.22
N ASP A 25 3.40 26.24 -5.55
CA ASP A 25 2.95 27.47 -6.24
C ASP A 25 1.45 27.46 -6.54
N GLY A 26 0.69 26.57 -5.93
CA GLY A 26 -0.71 26.30 -6.19
C GLY A 26 -1.67 27.27 -5.50
N TYR A 27 -1.63 28.59 -5.82
CA TYR A 27 -2.46 29.61 -5.13
C TYR A 27 -3.96 29.55 -5.44
N LYS A 28 -4.37 28.93 -6.55
CA LYS A 28 -5.77 28.95 -7.04
C LYS A 28 -6.42 27.55 -7.03
N PHE A 29 -5.81 26.57 -6.39
CA PHE A 29 -6.38 25.23 -6.27
C PHE A 29 -7.41 25.21 -5.14
N GLU A 30 -8.55 24.57 -5.43
CA GLU A 30 -9.64 24.39 -4.45
C GLU A 30 -9.20 23.51 -3.29
N ALA A 31 -9.50 23.96 -2.07
CA ALA A 31 -9.22 23.25 -0.82
C ALA A 31 -7.76 22.77 -0.68
N LEU A 32 -6.78 23.53 -1.20
CA LEU A 32 -5.37 23.19 -1.08
C LEU A 32 -4.91 23.27 0.38
N GLY A 33 -4.49 22.14 0.93
CA GLY A 33 -4.02 22.03 2.31
C GLY A 33 -2.50 22.10 2.44
N ILE A 34 -2.02 21.61 3.57
CA ILE A 34 -0.60 21.46 3.87
C ILE A 34 -0.30 19.96 4.00
N VAL A 35 0.72 19.51 3.30
CA VAL A 35 1.19 18.13 3.31
C VAL A 35 2.67 18.06 3.66
N ARG A 36 3.12 16.91 4.14
CA ARG A 36 4.54 16.66 4.36
C ARG A 36 5.18 16.33 3.02
N ASP A 37 6.17 17.11 2.60
CA ASP A 37 6.98 16.76 1.44
C ASP A 37 7.95 15.62 1.80
N GLY A 38 7.63 14.41 1.36
CA GLY A 38 8.46 13.24 1.61
C GLY A 38 9.81 13.27 0.90
N SER A 39 9.95 14.03 -0.20
CA SER A 39 11.19 14.14 -0.97
C SER A 39 12.21 15.07 -0.32
N GLU A 40 11.77 16.09 0.38
CA GLU A 40 12.62 17.05 1.08
C GLU A 40 12.72 16.82 2.59
N SER A 41 11.86 15.96 3.15
CA SER A 41 11.90 15.61 4.56
C SER A 41 12.99 14.60 4.86
N THR A 42 13.68 14.81 5.98
CA THR A 42 14.70 13.89 6.52
C THR A 42 14.19 13.20 7.80
N SER A 43 14.99 12.30 8.36
CA SER A 43 14.70 11.66 9.64
C SER A 43 14.65 12.66 10.82
N THR A 44 15.30 13.81 10.68
CA THR A 44 15.44 14.84 11.73
C THR A 44 14.61 16.10 11.45
N LYS A 45 14.20 16.35 10.19
CA LYS A 45 13.49 17.57 9.79
C LYS A 45 12.33 17.23 8.86
N ASN A 46 11.11 17.57 9.27
CA ASN A 46 9.95 17.52 8.41
C ASN A 46 9.83 18.82 7.61
N VAL A 47 9.61 18.72 6.31
CA VAL A 47 9.30 19.82 5.41
C VAL A 47 7.83 19.75 5.03
N TYR A 48 7.11 20.84 5.15
CA TYR A 48 5.69 20.95 4.84
C TYR A 48 5.48 21.93 3.69
N LYS A 49 4.64 21.56 2.73
CA LYS A 49 4.30 22.38 1.56
C LYS A 49 2.80 22.34 1.31
N LYS A 50 2.31 23.27 0.50
CA LYS A 50 0.94 23.19 -0.03
C LYS A 50 0.78 21.94 -0.87
N GLY A 51 -0.36 21.25 -0.73
CA GLY A 51 -0.59 20.01 -1.44
C GLY A 51 -1.89 19.30 -1.05
N TYR A 52 -2.04 18.10 -1.57
CA TYR A 52 -3.14 17.18 -1.28
C TYR A 52 -2.60 15.85 -0.80
N HIS A 53 -3.36 15.19 0.05
CA HIS A 53 -3.16 13.77 0.35
C HIS A 53 -3.85 12.90 -0.70
N VAL A 54 -3.31 11.74 -0.93
CA VAL A 54 -3.89 10.70 -1.77
C VAL A 54 -3.96 9.42 -0.96
N THR A 55 -5.15 8.97 -0.63
CA THR A 55 -5.36 7.65 -0.01
C THR A 55 -5.67 6.64 -1.10
N GLU A 56 -4.93 5.55 -1.13
CA GLU A 56 -5.07 4.46 -2.10
C GLU A 56 -5.29 3.13 -1.37
N ALA A 57 -6.23 2.31 -1.87
CA ALA A 57 -6.31 0.91 -1.49
C ALA A 57 -6.12 0.04 -2.73
N CYS A 58 -5.13 -0.85 -2.68
CA CYS A 58 -4.81 -1.77 -3.75
C CYS A 58 -5.01 -3.22 -3.32
N VAL A 59 -5.80 -3.98 -4.09
CA VAL A 59 -5.87 -5.44 -3.95
C VAL A 59 -4.73 -6.08 -4.75
N LEU A 60 -4.14 -7.14 -4.20
CA LEU A 60 -3.15 -7.93 -4.94
C LEU A 60 -3.84 -9.04 -5.73
N THR A 61 -3.45 -9.17 -6.99
CA THR A 61 -3.78 -10.34 -7.82
C THR A 61 -2.97 -11.57 -7.39
N SER A 62 -3.34 -12.74 -7.89
CA SER A 62 -2.61 -14.00 -7.65
C SER A 62 -1.12 -13.93 -8.05
N SER A 63 -0.78 -13.08 -9.01
CA SER A 63 0.61 -12.80 -9.41
C SER A 63 1.23 -11.61 -8.67
N ASN A 64 0.66 -11.17 -7.55
CA ASN A 64 1.12 -10.04 -6.73
C ASN A 64 1.19 -8.70 -7.47
N HIS A 65 0.32 -8.47 -8.45
CA HIS A 65 0.17 -7.17 -9.10
C HIS A 65 -0.88 -6.32 -8.37
N PRO A 66 -0.57 -5.08 -7.98
CA PRO A 66 -1.52 -4.22 -7.27
C PRO A 66 -2.54 -3.62 -8.24
N VAL A 67 -3.80 -3.71 -7.87
CA VAL A 67 -4.92 -3.07 -8.59
C VAL A 67 -5.68 -2.20 -7.61
N SER A 68 -5.85 -0.93 -7.93
CA SER A 68 -6.59 -0.01 -7.07
C SER A 68 -8.07 -0.35 -7.04
N ILE A 69 -8.62 -0.37 -5.84
CA ILE A 69 -10.05 -0.53 -5.56
C ILE A 69 -10.63 0.71 -4.91
N PHE A 70 -9.77 1.61 -4.43
CA PHE A 70 -10.12 2.90 -3.88
C PHE A 70 -8.96 3.87 -4.11
N SER A 71 -9.28 5.07 -4.61
CA SER A 71 -8.30 6.16 -4.78
C SER A 71 -9.00 7.49 -4.60
N ARG A 72 -8.56 8.29 -3.63
CA ARG A 72 -9.12 9.61 -3.36
C ARG A 72 -8.04 10.62 -3.05
N ILE A 73 -8.08 11.74 -3.79
CA ILE A 73 -7.33 12.94 -3.45
C ILE A 73 -8.18 13.77 -2.49
N HIS A 74 -7.60 14.18 -1.38
CA HIS A 74 -8.30 14.91 -0.33
C HIS A 74 -7.38 15.88 0.40
N SER A 75 -7.98 16.75 1.18
CA SER A 75 -7.25 17.76 1.96
C SER A 75 -7.96 18.09 3.26
N SER A 76 -7.20 18.46 4.27
CA SER A 76 -7.72 19.00 5.53
C SER A 76 -8.45 20.36 5.37
N SER A 77 -8.32 21.00 4.21
CA SER A 77 -8.99 22.26 3.86
C SER A 77 -10.34 22.07 3.16
N GLU A 78 -10.78 20.83 2.92
CA GLU A 78 -12.14 20.57 2.42
C GLU A 78 -13.18 20.97 3.46
N ARG A 79 -14.29 21.58 3.01
CA ARG A 79 -15.38 22.06 3.88
C ARG A 79 -15.93 20.98 4.83
N ASP A 80 -16.07 19.74 4.31
CA ASP A 80 -16.66 18.62 5.04
C ASP A 80 -15.63 17.62 5.55
N TYR A 81 -14.34 18.03 5.56
CA TYR A 81 -13.27 17.17 6.04
C TYR A 81 -13.39 16.91 7.54
N LYS A 82 -13.42 15.64 7.93
CA LYS A 82 -13.47 15.22 9.33
C LYS A 82 -12.08 14.80 9.84
N SER A 83 -11.45 13.88 9.13
CA SER A 83 -10.09 13.40 9.46
C SER A 83 -9.55 12.49 8.36
N ALA A 84 -8.24 12.27 8.31
CA ALA A 84 -7.61 11.27 7.45
C ALA A 84 -8.17 9.87 7.72
N ASN A 85 -8.44 9.54 8.99
CA ASN A 85 -9.03 8.25 9.36
C ASN A 85 -10.39 8.00 8.67
N THR A 86 -11.20 9.04 8.46
CA THR A 86 -12.49 8.91 7.76
C THR A 86 -12.30 8.43 6.32
N ILE A 87 -11.27 8.94 5.63
CA ILE A 87 -10.95 8.53 4.26
C ILE A 87 -10.42 7.09 4.24
N THR A 88 -9.55 6.75 5.19
CA THR A 88 -9.06 5.39 5.36
C THR A 88 -10.22 4.40 5.64
N PHE A 89 -11.19 4.78 6.45
CA PHE A 89 -12.38 3.95 6.71
C PHE A 89 -13.20 3.70 5.44
N GLN A 90 -13.38 4.73 4.59
CA GLN A 90 -14.03 4.54 3.28
C GLN A 90 -13.27 3.53 2.41
N ALA A 91 -11.94 3.56 2.42
CA ALA A 91 -11.12 2.59 1.70
C ALA A 91 -11.28 1.17 2.26
N MET A 92 -11.35 1.01 3.59
CA MET A 92 -11.61 -0.28 4.26
C MET A 92 -13.01 -0.81 3.94
N GLU A 93 -14.03 0.04 4.02
CA GLU A 93 -15.42 -0.28 3.70
C GLU A 93 -15.57 -0.72 2.24
N GLN A 94 -14.91 -0.01 1.32
CA GLN A 94 -14.89 -0.40 -0.10
C GLN A 94 -14.28 -1.80 -0.29
N GLY A 95 -13.17 -2.09 0.38
CA GLY A 95 -12.55 -3.42 0.33
C GLY A 95 -13.46 -4.51 0.92
N ALA A 96 -14.09 -4.24 2.06
CA ALA A 96 -15.03 -5.16 2.71
C ALA A 96 -16.30 -5.40 1.87
N ALA A 97 -16.80 -4.37 1.16
CA ALA A 97 -17.92 -4.52 0.24
C ALA A 97 -17.59 -5.38 -0.99
N LEU A 98 -16.34 -5.38 -1.44
CA LEU A 98 -15.90 -6.15 -2.61
C LEU A 98 -15.55 -7.60 -2.29
N PHE A 99 -15.04 -7.86 -1.09
CA PHE A 99 -14.53 -9.17 -0.69
C PHE A 99 -15.13 -9.59 0.67
N LYS A 100 -15.76 -10.75 0.68
CA LYS A 100 -16.33 -11.32 1.91
C LYS A 100 -15.29 -11.41 3.03
N LYS A 101 -14.06 -11.78 2.68
CA LYS A 101 -12.92 -11.86 3.58
C LYS A 101 -11.66 -11.38 2.85
N ALA A 102 -10.91 -10.47 3.48
CA ALA A 102 -9.64 -9.98 2.97
C ALA A 102 -8.67 -9.74 4.14
N THR A 103 -7.37 -9.65 3.84
CA THR A 103 -6.35 -9.25 4.82
C THR A 103 -5.81 -7.87 4.45
N PHE A 104 -6.05 -6.87 5.30
CA PHE A 104 -5.57 -5.51 5.11
C PHE A 104 -4.16 -5.37 5.67
N ALA A 105 -3.21 -4.96 4.84
CA ALA A 105 -1.83 -4.71 5.25
C ALA A 105 -1.54 -3.21 5.24
N MET A 106 -1.14 -2.67 6.38
CA MET A 106 -0.96 -1.24 6.60
C MET A 106 0.34 -0.95 7.35
N ASP A 107 0.87 0.25 7.13
CA ASP A 107 2.12 0.66 7.75
C ASP A 107 1.93 1.15 9.21
N ARG A 108 3.02 1.63 9.79
CA ARG A 108 3.05 2.15 11.17
C ARG A 108 2.20 3.41 11.38
N GLY A 109 1.88 4.14 10.32
CA GLY A 109 0.99 5.32 10.38
C GLY A 109 -0.41 4.95 10.84
N TYR A 110 -0.86 3.76 10.47
CA TYR A 110 -2.19 3.23 10.79
C TYR A 110 -2.28 2.52 12.16
N ASP A 111 -1.22 2.55 12.97
CA ASP A 111 -1.26 2.04 14.33
C ASP A 111 -2.07 2.98 15.25
N ASP A 112 -3.38 2.87 15.16
CA ASP A 112 -4.38 3.63 15.90
C ASP A 112 -5.51 2.68 16.36
N ASN A 113 -6.02 2.90 17.57
CA ASN A 113 -7.11 2.08 18.11
C ASN A 113 -8.37 2.09 17.22
N LYS A 114 -8.66 3.22 16.57
CA LYS A 114 -9.81 3.34 15.67
C LYS A 114 -9.68 2.42 14.45
N MET A 115 -8.45 2.19 13.95
CA MET A 115 -8.20 1.26 12.84
C MET A 115 -8.52 -0.18 13.25
N PHE A 116 -8.05 -0.62 14.41
CA PHE A 116 -8.33 -1.97 14.92
C PHE A 116 -9.82 -2.19 15.16
N LEU A 117 -10.50 -1.21 15.78
CA LEU A 117 -11.96 -1.28 16.00
C LEU A 117 -12.72 -1.33 14.67
N LYS A 118 -12.32 -0.53 13.67
CA LYS A 118 -12.96 -0.54 12.35
C LYS A 118 -12.76 -1.87 11.62
N MET A 119 -11.58 -2.47 11.71
CA MET A 119 -11.32 -3.80 11.16
C MET A 119 -12.16 -4.89 11.85
N ASP A 120 -12.32 -4.80 13.16
CA ASP A 120 -13.17 -5.70 13.93
C ASP A 120 -14.66 -5.55 13.54
N GLU A 121 -15.14 -4.31 13.37
CA GLU A 121 -16.49 -3.99 12.91
C GLU A 121 -16.78 -4.60 11.53
N LEU A 122 -15.83 -4.48 10.61
CA LEU A 122 -15.94 -4.99 9.24
C LEU A 122 -15.71 -6.52 9.14
N GLY A 123 -15.33 -7.18 10.23
CA GLY A 123 -15.05 -8.62 10.25
C GLY A 123 -13.89 -9.05 9.35
N GLN A 124 -12.95 -8.14 9.06
CA GLN A 124 -11.82 -8.36 8.17
C GLN A 124 -10.55 -8.71 8.93
N ASP A 125 -9.58 -9.33 8.23
CA ASP A 125 -8.27 -9.60 8.79
C ASP A 125 -7.32 -8.42 8.54
N TYR A 126 -6.28 -8.32 9.38
CA TYR A 126 -5.28 -7.28 9.20
C TYR A 126 -3.86 -7.74 9.53
N VAL A 127 -2.90 -7.01 8.97
CA VAL A 127 -1.48 -7.00 9.36
C VAL A 127 -1.03 -5.54 9.42
N ILE A 128 -0.90 -5.00 10.64
CA ILE A 128 -0.53 -3.60 10.87
C ILE A 128 0.81 -3.55 11.59
N ARG A 129 1.76 -2.77 11.06
CA ARG A 129 3.02 -2.51 11.77
C ARG A 129 2.77 -1.58 12.94
N LEU A 130 3.23 -1.99 14.13
CA LEU A 130 3.06 -1.20 15.35
C LEU A 130 4.19 -0.18 15.55
N LYS A 131 3.84 0.90 16.24
CA LYS A 131 4.79 1.85 16.85
C LYS A 131 5.55 1.15 17.98
N SER A 132 6.80 1.52 18.19
CA SER A 132 7.64 0.90 19.25
C SER A 132 7.06 1.07 20.63
N ASN A 133 6.40 2.19 20.89
CA ASN A 133 5.78 2.55 22.17
C ASN A 133 4.31 2.09 22.29
N ARG A 134 3.78 1.28 21.34
CA ARG A 134 2.43 0.72 21.46
C ARG A 134 2.33 -0.14 22.71
N LYS A 135 1.40 0.20 23.60
CA LYS A 135 1.09 -0.60 24.79
C LYS A 135 0.18 -1.76 24.41
N LEU A 136 0.53 -2.95 24.90
CA LEU A 136 -0.18 -4.20 24.72
C LEU A 136 -0.34 -4.86 26.08
N LEU A 137 -1.42 -5.58 26.30
CA LEU A 137 -1.59 -6.38 27.52
C LEU A 137 -1.00 -7.76 27.26
N TYR A 138 0.03 -8.11 28.05
CA TYR A 138 0.72 -9.39 28.01
C TYR A 138 0.83 -9.97 29.43
N HIS A 139 0.27 -11.16 29.66
CA HIS A 139 0.17 -11.76 30.99
C HIS A 139 -0.34 -10.78 32.05
N ASN A 140 -1.45 -10.11 31.77
CA ASN A 140 -2.09 -9.10 32.62
C ASN A 140 -1.21 -7.88 32.98
N LYS A 141 -0.12 -7.65 32.24
CA LYS A 141 0.75 -6.47 32.41
C LYS A 141 0.81 -5.65 31.13
N TRP A 142 0.69 -4.34 31.27
CA TRP A 142 0.93 -3.41 30.18
C TRP A 142 2.41 -3.41 29.82
N THR A 143 2.72 -3.78 28.60
CA THR A 143 4.08 -3.90 28.08
C THR A 143 4.17 -3.22 26.73
N MET A 144 5.24 -2.50 26.45
CA MET A 144 5.45 -1.92 25.14
C MET A 144 5.81 -2.98 24.09
N ALA A 145 5.36 -2.79 22.86
CA ALA A 145 5.66 -3.71 21.75
C ALA A 145 7.17 -3.95 21.57
N ILE A 146 7.97 -2.89 21.73
CA ILE A 146 9.43 -2.98 21.64
C ILE A 146 10.05 -3.84 22.76
N GLU A 147 9.50 -3.79 23.96
CA GLU A 147 9.99 -4.61 25.08
C GLU A 147 9.75 -6.10 24.82
N LEU A 148 8.55 -6.44 24.29
CA LEU A 148 8.24 -7.82 23.90
C LEU A 148 9.19 -8.32 22.82
N ARG A 149 9.56 -7.47 21.86
CA ARG A 149 10.53 -7.81 20.82
C ARG A 149 11.93 -8.03 21.40
N ASN A 150 12.40 -7.14 22.25
CA ASN A 150 13.77 -7.19 22.79
C ASN A 150 13.99 -8.37 23.75
N ARG A 151 12.93 -8.85 24.40
CA ARG A 151 12.98 -10.04 25.29
C ARG A 151 12.92 -11.36 24.52
N ARG A 152 12.77 -11.33 23.18
CA ARG A 152 12.59 -12.53 22.34
C ARG A 152 13.65 -12.60 21.24
N LYS A 153 13.81 -13.79 20.69
CA LYS A 153 14.69 -14.04 19.53
C LYS A 153 13.86 -14.63 18.39
N GLY A 154 14.24 -14.35 17.17
CA GLY A 154 13.65 -14.98 16.01
C GLY A 154 14.03 -16.45 15.94
N LYS A 155 13.05 -17.34 15.90
CA LYS A 155 13.24 -18.81 15.85
C LYS A 155 12.85 -19.40 14.50
N VAL A 156 12.05 -18.68 13.71
CA VAL A 156 11.58 -19.12 12.40
C VAL A 156 12.36 -18.35 11.33
N LYS A 157 13.25 -19.05 10.65
CA LYS A 157 14.04 -18.49 9.53
C LYS A 157 13.21 -18.51 8.26
N THR A 158 13.24 -17.41 7.49
CA THR A 158 12.60 -17.30 6.18
C THR A 158 13.29 -16.25 5.33
N ASN A 159 13.04 -16.29 4.02
CA ASN A 159 13.41 -15.20 3.10
C ASN A 159 12.17 -14.37 2.78
N VAL A 160 12.35 -13.05 2.77
CA VAL A 160 11.33 -12.08 2.38
C VAL A 160 11.90 -11.11 1.35
N PHE A 161 11.07 -10.77 0.37
CA PHE A 161 11.43 -9.75 -0.61
C PHE A 161 11.03 -8.37 -0.09
N TYR A 162 12.00 -7.49 0.07
CA TYR A 162 11.78 -6.14 0.57
C TYR A 162 12.67 -5.13 -0.14
N LYS A 163 12.09 -4.02 -0.63
CA LYS A 163 12.79 -2.95 -1.36
C LYS A 163 13.68 -3.46 -2.50
N GLY A 164 13.16 -4.39 -3.30
CA GLY A 164 13.85 -4.88 -4.50
C GLY A 164 14.92 -5.95 -4.25
N LYS A 165 15.08 -6.44 -3.01
CA LYS A 165 16.08 -7.44 -2.63
C LYS A 165 15.48 -8.53 -1.75
N ASP A 166 16.05 -9.72 -1.82
CA ASP A 166 15.77 -10.80 -0.89
C ASP A 166 16.57 -10.59 0.41
N HIS A 167 15.88 -10.71 1.53
CA HIS A 167 16.47 -10.59 2.85
C HIS A 167 16.17 -11.84 3.67
N GLU A 168 17.19 -12.34 4.36
CA GLU A 168 17.02 -13.35 5.39
C GLU A 168 16.39 -12.71 6.63
N ALA A 169 15.28 -13.25 7.09
CA ALA A 169 14.54 -12.79 8.25
C ALA A 169 14.40 -13.88 9.29
N TYR A 170 14.43 -13.50 10.54
CA TYR A 170 14.16 -14.36 11.68
C TYR A 170 12.89 -13.87 12.38
N LEU A 171 11.93 -14.76 12.58
CA LEU A 171 10.61 -14.42 13.07
C LEU A 171 10.34 -15.10 14.41
N SER A 172 9.57 -14.46 15.26
CA SER A 172 8.89 -15.09 16.39
C SER A 172 7.49 -14.48 16.54
N HIS A 173 6.65 -15.07 17.38
CA HIS A 173 5.34 -14.51 17.65
C HIS A 173 4.99 -14.59 19.13
N VAL A 174 4.02 -13.81 19.54
CA VAL A 174 3.46 -13.81 20.87
C VAL A 174 1.99 -13.41 20.82
N LYS A 175 1.16 -14.08 21.62
CA LYS A 175 -0.23 -13.73 21.80
C LYS A 175 -0.33 -12.59 22.82
N VAL A 176 -1.08 -11.55 22.49
CA VAL A 176 -1.26 -10.34 23.31
C VAL A 176 -2.68 -9.82 23.16
N GLN A 177 -3.09 -8.86 24.00
CA GLN A 177 -4.34 -8.15 23.78
C GLN A 177 -4.07 -6.70 23.42
N ILE A 178 -4.84 -6.20 22.47
CA ILE A 178 -4.76 -4.80 22.07
C ILE A 178 -5.62 -3.92 22.97
N THR A 179 -5.17 -2.70 23.21
CA THR A 179 -5.86 -1.73 24.07
C THR A 179 -7.27 -1.36 23.60
N ALA A 180 -7.48 -1.35 22.29
CA ALA A 180 -8.73 -0.92 21.68
C ALA A 180 -9.94 -1.77 22.10
N SER A 181 -9.81 -3.08 22.02
CA SER A 181 -10.93 -4.01 22.19
C SER A 181 -10.68 -5.07 23.27
N ARG A 182 -9.48 -5.12 23.83
CA ARG A 182 -8.98 -6.22 24.68
C ARG A 182 -9.13 -7.61 24.06
N LYS A 183 -9.29 -7.67 22.73
CA LYS A 183 -9.29 -8.93 22.01
C LYS A 183 -7.89 -9.49 21.91
N ASP A 184 -7.82 -10.79 21.92
CA ASP A 184 -6.59 -11.54 21.66
C ASP A 184 -6.17 -11.34 20.21
N ILE A 185 -4.92 -10.94 20.02
CA ILE A 185 -4.26 -10.83 18.72
C ILE A 185 -2.87 -11.47 18.80
N TYR A 186 -2.25 -11.62 17.67
CA TYR A 186 -0.86 -12.07 17.57
C TYR A 186 0.05 -10.93 17.16
N LEU A 187 1.18 -10.85 17.82
CA LEU A 187 2.27 -9.95 17.48
C LEU A 187 3.39 -10.76 16.85
N VAL A 188 3.65 -10.59 15.54
CA VAL A 188 4.80 -11.18 14.84
C VAL A 188 5.98 -10.22 14.93
N LEU A 189 7.08 -10.71 15.46
CA LEU A 189 8.32 -9.97 15.70
C LEU A 189 9.32 -10.33 14.61
N VAL A 190 9.86 -9.32 13.93
CA VAL A 190 10.76 -9.49 12.78
C VAL A 190 12.16 -8.99 13.14
N TYR A 191 13.17 -9.80 12.79
CA TYR A 191 14.58 -9.52 13.00
C TYR A 191 15.39 -9.72 11.72
N GLY A 192 16.52 -9.04 11.58
CA GLY A 192 17.50 -9.26 10.50
C GLY A 192 17.27 -8.45 9.21
N ILE A 193 16.17 -7.67 9.09
CA ILE A 193 15.86 -6.96 7.84
C ILE A 193 16.24 -5.49 7.89
N THR A 194 15.93 -4.81 8.98
CA THR A 194 16.16 -3.37 9.15
C THR A 194 16.71 -3.07 10.52
N GLU A 195 17.43 -1.94 10.65
CA GLU A 195 17.88 -1.42 11.94
C GLU A 195 16.70 -1.07 12.86
N HIS A 196 15.59 -0.63 12.26
CA HIS A 196 14.39 -0.29 13.01
C HIS A 196 13.55 -1.52 13.34
N PRO A 197 13.10 -1.65 14.60
CA PRO A 197 12.26 -2.76 15.01
C PRO A 197 10.98 -2.87 14.18
N MET A 198 10.62 -4.10 13.81
CA MET A 198 9.35 -4.41 13.18
C MET A 198 8.53 -5.34 14.04
N MET A 199 7.34 -4.89 14.41
CA MET A 199 6.34 -5.63 15.16
C MET A 199 5.04 -5.55 14.37
N LEU A 200 4.49 -6.68 13.97
CA LEU A 200 3.32 -6.80 13.11
C LEU A 200 2.17 -7.37 13.92
N ALA A 201 1.13 -6.56 14.13
CA ALA A 201 -0.10 -7.01 14.78
C ALA A 201 -1.04 -7.66 13.75
N THR A 202 -1.63 -8.79 14.11
CA THR A 202 -2.65 -9.47 13.30
C THR A 202 -3.71 -10.14 14.18
N ASN A 203 -4.96 -10.13 13.71
CA ASN A 203 -6.05 -10.91 14.30
C ASN A 203 -6.12 -12.34 13.73
N LYS A 204 -5.29 -12.67 12.73
CA LYS A 204 -5.21 -14.04 12.20
C LYS A 204 -4.59 -14.96 13.24
N GLU A 205 -5.21 -16.11 13.47
CA GLU A 205 -4.69 -17.12 14.36
C GLU A 205 -3.37 -17.68 13.83
N ILE A 206 -2.39 -17.86 14.72
CA ILE A 206 -1.08 -18.44 14.41
C ILE A 206 -0.96 -19.80 15.12
N LYS A 207 -1.01 -20.87 14.34
CA LYS A 207 -0.89 -22.27 14.80
C LYS A 207 0.43 -22.91 14.39
N SER A 208 1.05 -22.41 13.32
CA SER A 208 2.22 -23.02 12.67
C SER A 208 3.31 -21.97 12.37
N LYS A 209 4.50 -22.47 12.00
CA LYS A 209 5.59 -21.63 11.48
C LYS A 209 5.19 -20.93 10.16
N GLU A 210 4.43 -21.64 9.35
CA GLU A 210 3.92 -21.19 8.05
C GLU A 210 3.00 -19.98 8.23
N ASP A 211 2.18 -19.94 9.28
CA ASP A 211 1.31 -18.80 9.59
C ASP A 211 2.13 -17.56 9.95
N VAL A 212 3.19 -17.72 10.76
CA VAL A 212 4.12 -16.62 11.11
C VAL A 212 4.77 -16.06 9.83
N ILE A 213 5.25 -16.96 8.94
CA ILE A 213 5.87 -16.58 7.66
C ILE A 213 4.86 -15.87 6.77
N ARG A 214 3.62 -16.36 6.70
CA ARG A 214 2.54 -15.75 5.91
C ARG A 214 2.24 -14.34 6.35
N VAL A 215 2.12 -14.08 7.65
CA VAL A 215 1.91 -12.73 8.20
C VAL A 215 3.07 -11.80 7.79
N ALA A 216 4.31 -12.23 7.94
CA ALA A 216 5.46 -11.44 7.55
C ALA A 216 5.45 -11.14 6.03
N ARG A 217 5.25 -12.16 5.17
CA ARG A 217 5.19 -11.98 3.72
C ARG A 217 4.05 -11.07 3.29
N THR A 218 2.88 -11.17 3.93
CA THR A 218 1.74 -10.26 3.70
C THR A 218 2.14 -8.81 3.99
N TYR A 219 2.84 -8.55 5.10
CA TYR A 219 3.31 -7.20 5.37
C TYR A 219 4.36 -6.72 4.36
N PHE A 220 5.34 -7.56 4.04
CA PHE A 220 6.40 -7.16 3.11
C PHE A 220 5.91 -6.99 1.67
N SER A 221 4.81 -7.62 1.27
CA SER A 221 4.19 -7.35 -0.03
C SER A 221 3.64 -5.91 -0.15
N ARG A 222 3.50 -5.18 0.97
CA ARG A 222 3.02 -3.79 1.00
C ARG A 222 3.88 -2.84 0.15
N TRP A 223 5.18 -3.12 -0.06
CA TRP A 223 6.00 -2.28 -0.93
C TRP A 223 5.44 -2.15 -2.36
N LYS A 224 4.55 -3.05 -2.78
CA LYS A 224 3.86 -2.99 -4.08
C LYS A 224 2.99 -1.74 -4.24
N ILE A 225 2.38 -1.23 -3.16
CA ILE A 225 1.61 0.01 -3.25
C ILE A 225 2.54 1.23 -3.35
N GLU A 226 3.73 1.19 -2.74
CA GLU A 226 4.75 2.24 -2.91
C GLU A 226 5.23 2.30 -4.38
N GLU A 227 5.47 1.14 -5.01
CA GLU A 227 5.79 1.07 -6.45
C GLU A 227 4.61 1.50 -7.33
N TYR A 228 3.38 1.21 -6.93
CA TYR A 228 2.18 1.67 -7.61
C TYR A 228 2.10 3.21 -7.62
N PHE A 229 2.29 3.88 -6.48
CA PHE A 229 2.35 5.33 -6.40
C PHE A 229 3.49 5.90 -7.25
N ARG A 230 4.68 5.29 -7.15
CA ARG A 230 5.84 5.73 -7.94
C ARG A 230 5.54 5.63 -9.44
N CYS A 231 4.91 4.56 -9.89
CA CYS A 231 4.50 4.40 -11.29
C CYS A 231 3.48 5.47 -11.70
N LYS A 232 2.44 5.75 -10.90
CA LYS A 232 1.49 6.85 -11.15
C LYS A 232 2.20 8.18 -11.31
N LYS A 233 3.13 8.51 -10.41
CA LYS A 233 3.87 9.79 -10.44
C LYS A 233 4.80 9.91 -11.64
N GLN A 234 5.58 8.87 -11.93
CA GLN A 234 6.61 8.91 -12.98
C GLN A 234 6.08 8.70 -14.40
N MET A 235 5.17 7.72 -14.58
CA MET A 235 4.70 7.36 -15.91
C MET A 235 3.51 8.19 -16.37
N PHE A 236 2.66 8.66 -15.45
CA PHE A 236 1.46 9.44 -15.77
C PHE A 236 1.55 10.88 -15.30
N GLN A 237 2.70 11.31 -14.78
CA GLN A 237 2.92 12.67 -14.28
C GLN A 237 1.81 13.14 -13.36
N PHE A 238 1.35 12.25 -12.50
CA PHE A 238 0.18 12.41 -11.64
C PHE A 238 0.20 13.72 -10.83
N GLU A 239 1.39 14.25 -10.51
CA GLU A 239 1.54 15.50 -9.77
C GLU A 239 1.45 16.75 -10.65
N ASN A 240 1.41 16.63 -11.99
CA ASN A 240 1.50 17.75 -12.92
C ASN A 240 0.15 18.27 -13.42
N PHE A 241 -0.95 17.89 -12.78
CA PHE A 241 -2.27 18.40 -13.18
C PHE A 241 -2.37 19.93 -13.01
N ARG A 242 -3.16 20.56 -13.94
CA ARG A 242 -3.40 22.01 -13.96
C ARG A 242 -4.86 22.38 -13.67
N VAL A 243 -5.76 21.39 -13.66
CA VAL A 243 -7.17 21.60 -13.27
C VAL A 243 -7.21 21.95 -11.79
N ARG A 244 -8.11 22.86 -11.40
CA ARG A 244 -8.09 23.51 -10.08
C ARG A 244 -9.20 23.04 -9.15
N LYS A 245 -10.35 22.61 -9.68
CA LYS A 245 -11.46 22.09 -8.87
C LYS A 245 -11.12 20.70 -8.36
N LEU A 246 -11.35 20.44 -7.07
CA LEU A 246 -11.01 19.16 -6.43
C LEU A 246 -11.75 17.98 -7.10
N VAL A 247 -12.99 18.20 -7.55
CA VAL A 247 -13.75 17.18 -8.31
C VAL A 247 -13.05 16.82 -9.63
N SER A 248 -12.49 17.81 -10.35
CA SER A 248 -11.77 17.58 -11.59
C SER A 248 -10.43 16.89 -11.36
N ILE A 249 -9.75 17.21 -10.25
CA ILE A 249 -8.50 16.55 -9.84
C ILE A 249 -8.78 15.07 -9.52
N ASN A 250 -9.87 14.77 -8.80
CA ASN A 250 -10.28 13.39 -8.54
C ASN A 250 -10.71 12.65 -9.81
N ALA A 251 -11.35 13.33 -10.79
CA ALA A 251 -11.65 12.73 -12.07
C ALA A 251 -10.37 12.33 -12.84
N LEU A 252 -9.35 13.19 -12.88
CA LEU A 252 -8.05 12.84 -13.47
C LEU A 252 -7.39 11.68 -12.73
N ASN A 253 -7.42 11.68 -11.40
CA ASN A 253 -6.92 10.56 -10.60
C ASN A 253 -7.65 9.26 -10.96
N PHE A 254 -8.96 9.29 -11.14
CA PHE A 254 -9.75 8.14 -11.58
C PHE A 254 -9.30 7.62 -12.95
N TYR A 255 -9.09 8.49 -13.94
CA TYR A 255 -8.60 8.09 -15.27
C TYR A 255 -7.21 7.45 -15.20
N ILE A 256 -6.29 8.01 -14.40
CA ILE A 256 -4.98 7.40 -14.19
C ILE A 256 -5.13 6.02 -13.54
N THR A 257 -6.03 5.88 -12.57
CA THR A 257 -6.32 4.61 -11.91
C THR A 257 -6.86 3.57 -12.91
N LEU A 258 -7.70 3.98 -13.88
CA LEU A 258 -8.14 3.10 -14.98
C LEU A 258 -6.97 2.69 -15.88
N CYS A 259 -6.07 3.62 -16.24
CA CYS A 259 -4.86 3.28 -16.99
C CYS A 259 -3.98 2.25 -16.24
N MET A 260 -3.79 2.43 -14.94
CA MET A 260 -3.07 1.48 -14.11
C MET A 260 -3.76 0.11 -14.05
N ALA A 261 -5.10 0.07 -13.97
CA ALA A 261 -5.87 -1.17 -14.04
C ALA A 261 -5.71 -1.87 -15.39
N PHE A 262 -5.65 -1.10 -16.49
CA PHE A 262 -5.36 -1.65 -17.83
C PHE A 262 -3.97 -2.26 -17.91
N LEU A 263 -2.93 -1.61 -17.33
CA LEU A 263 -1.59 -2.20 -17.23
C LEU A 263 -1.62 -3.51 -16.42
N ALA A 264 -2.41 -3.55 -15.34
CA ALA A 264 -2.59 -4.77 -14.57
C ALA A 264 -3.19 -5.90 -15.42
N MET A 265 -4.24 -5.61 -16.19
CA MET A 265 -4.86 -6.59 -17.09
C MET A 265 -3.86 -7.15 -18.09
N ILE A 266 -3.10 -6.29 -18.77
CA ILE A 266 -2.06 -6.75 -19.71
C ILE A 266 -0.99 -7.58 -18.99
N SER A 267 -0.61 -7.20 -17.78
CA SER A 267 0.41 -7.92 -17.03
C SER A 267 -0.02 -9.36 -16.68
N MET A 268 -1.33 -9.59 -16.56
CA MET A 268 -1.92 -10.89 -16.23
C MET A 268 -2.12 -11.80 -17.46
N GLU A 269 -2.02 -11.25 -18.67
CA GLU A 269 -2.08 -12.04 -19.90
C GLU A 269 -0.87 -12.98 -20.00
N SER A 270 -1.04 -14.08 -20.74
CA SER A 270 0.02 -15.05 -20.95
C SER A 270 1.26 -14.40 -21.59
N GLU A 271 2.44 -14.93 -21.31
CA GLU A 271 3.70 -14.42 -21.89
C GLU A 271 3.75 -14.58 -23.42
N THR A 272 2.89 -15.42 -24.00
CA THR A 272 2.75 -15.62 -25.45
C THR A 272 1.66 -14.74 -26.08
N ASN A 273 0.92 -13.94 -25.28
CA ASN A 273 -0.10 -13.05 -25.80
C ASN A 273 0.54 -12.01 -26.75
N ALA A 274 0.06 -11.97 -28.01
CA ALA A 274 0.65 -11.15 -29.06
C ALA A 274 0.70 -9.66 -28.72
N LEU A 275 -0.35 -9.15 -28.08
CA LEU A 275 -0.41 -7.74 -27.64
C LEU A 275 0.65 -7.48 -26.56
N LYS A 276 0.74 -8.32 -25.53
CA LYS A 276 1.74 -8.18 -24.45
C LYS A 276 3.16 -8.24 -25.03
N VAL A 277 3.43 -9.19 -25.92
CA VAL A 277 4.73 -9.34 -26.60
C VAL A 277 5.07 -8.08 -27.40
N SER A 278 4.13 -7.56 -28.19
CA SER A 278 4.31 -6.33 -28.98
C SER A 278 4.63 -5.11 -28.09
N ILE A 279 3.88 -4.93 -27.02
CA ILE A 279 4.11 -3.83 -26.04
C ILE A 279 5.50 -3.95 -25.43
N ILE A 280 5.88 -5.16 -24.98
CA ILE A 280 7.19 -5.38 -24.33
C ILE A 280 8.35 -5.14 -25.33
N LYS A 281 8.20 -5.53 -26.60
CA LYS A 281 9.19 -5.27 -27.66
C LYS A 281 9.35 -3.77 -27.96
N SER A 282 8.25 -3.01 -27.90
CA SER A 282 8.26 -1.55 -28.14
C SER A 282 8.84 -0.75 -26.96
N ALA A 283 8.96 -1.36 -25.80
CA ALA A 283 9.62 -0.72 -24.66
C ALA A 283 11.14 -0.67 -24.90
N ASN A 284 11.73 0.51 -24.83
CA ASN A 284 13.18 0.65 -24.90
C ASN A 284 13.85 -0.22 -23.86
N PRO A 285 14.94 -0.95 -24.20
CA PRO A 285 15.66 -1.75 -23.24
C PRO A 285 16.14 -0.90 -22.07
N THR A 286 15.77 -1.29 -20.85
CA THR A 286 16.29 -0.65 -19.64
C THR A 286 17.59 -1.32 -19.24
N LYS A 287 18.62 -0.54 -18.88
CA LYS A 287 19.92 -1.08 -18.39
C LYS A 287 19.78 -1.86 -17.09
N GLU A 288 18.70 -1.61 -16.34
CA GLU A 288 18.42 -2.25 -15.05
C GLU A 288 17.24 -3.21 -15.14
N LYS A 289 17.28 -4.26 -14.31
CA LYS A 289 16.17 -5.20 -14.17
C LYS A 289 14.97 -4.47 -13.56
N VAL A 290 13.91 -4.32 -14.33
CA VAL A 290 12.65 -3.71 -13.87
C VAL A 290 11.84 -4.75 -13.10
N PHE A 291 11.76 -4.60 -11.78
CA PHE A 291 11.00 -5.51 -10.91
C PHE A 291 9.49 -5.29 -10.95
N PHE A 292 9.04 -4.08 -11.29
CA PHE A 292 7.64 -3.72 -11.37
C PHE A 292 7.23 -3.56 -12.84
N CYS A 293 6.52 -4.55 -13.37
CA CYS A 293 6.25 -4.69 -14.80
C CYS A 293 5.47 -3.52 -15.43
N TYR A 294 4.68 -2.77 -14.64
CA TYR A 294 3.88 -1.64 -15.15
C TYR A 294 4.73 -0.56 -15.81
N TYR A 295 5.95 -0.30 -15.32
CA TYR A 295 6.85 0.65 -15.97
C TYR A 295 7.16 0.23 -17.41
N ARG A 296 7.46 -1.05 -17.63
CA ARG A 296 7.80 -1.58 -18.94
C ARG A 296 6.60 -1.56 -19.88
N LEU A 297 5.42 -1.94 -19.38
CA LEU A 297 4.19 -1.91 -20.15
C LEU A 297 3.80 -0.47 -20.53
N ALA A 298 3.84 0.48 -19.59
CA ALA A 298 3.55 1.88 -19.86
C ALA A 298 4.49 2.48 -20.90
N LYS A 299 5.80 2.21 -20.81
CA LYS A 299 6.79 2.66 -21.80
C LYS A 299 6.53 2.05 -23.17
N GLY A 300 6.21 0.77 -23.26
CA GLY A 300 5.92 0.09 -24.51
C GLY A 300 4.68 0.63 -25.20
N ILE A 301 3.60 0.87 -24.44
CA ILE A 301 2.38 1.49 -24.96
C ILE A 301 2.68 2.91 -25.48
N SER A 302 3.40 3.71 -24.70
CA SER A 302 3.82 5.05 -25.14
C SER A 302 4.64 5.00 -26.43
N GLY A 303 5.57 4.04 -26.55
CA GLY A 303 6.36 3.84 -27.76
C GLY A 303 5.50 3.53 -28.99
N ILE A 304 4.51 2.64 -28.85
CA ILE A 304 3.58 2.29 -29.94
C ILE A 304 2.75 3.52 -30.36
N LEU A 305 2.21 4.25 -29.39
CA LEU A 305 1.38 5.43 -29.67
C LEU A 305 2.19 6.56 -30.34
N CYS A 306 3.44 6.78 -29.91
CA CYS A 306 4.32 7.79 -30.51
C CYS A 306 4.73 7.41 -31.94
N THR A 307 4.98 6.13 -32.25
CA THR A 307 5.31 5.68 -33.61
C THR A 307 4.09 5.71 -34.55
N GLY A 308 2.88 5.42 -34.00
CA GLY A 308 1.63 5.52 -34.75
C GLY A 308 1.28 6.93 -35.18
N GLN A 309 1.68 7.96 -34.45
CA GLN A 309 1.50 9.37 -34.85
C GLN A 309 2.40 9.79 -36.02
N ALA A 310 3.46 9.05 -36.33
CA ALA A 310 4.33 9.32 -37.45
C ALA A 310 3.77 8.79 -38.79
N PHE A 311 2.66 8.07 -38.76
CA PHE A 311 1.99 7.46 -39.91
C PHE A 311 0.59 8.08 -40.21
N LEU A 312 0.17 9.12 -39.49
CA LEU A 312 -1.00 9.94 -39.74
C LEU A 312 -0.57 11.37 -40.13
#